data_1eb120f66b9f1c13dde52262e7b95d05
#
_entry.id   1eb120f66b9f1c13dde52262e7b95d05
#
_cell.length_a   1.000
_cell.length_b   1.000
_cell.length_c   1.000
_cell.angle_alpha   90.00
_cell.angle_beta   90.00
_cell.angle_gamma   90.00
#
_symmetry.space_group_name_H-M   'P 1'
#
loop_
_entity.id
_entity.type
_entity.pdbx_description
1 polymer ?
#
loop_
_entity_poly.entity_id
_entity_poly.type
_entity_poly.pdbx_seq_one_letter_code
_entity_poly.pdbx_strand_id
1 'polypeptide(L)'
;AQHIMTALERNGDVVLLSSYAPLLAKQGHTQWRPDMIYFDNTRILLSANYHVQKLFGEHSGDVYYQVTADGANLPASCVKDSKTGDIILKMVNASAAAVTAKLDLAGMDALQTDATLTVMNGEPDARNSFESPATIEPLHKNIVISSNIECELPAHSFSLIRMKTARH
;
A
#
# COMPACT_ATOMS: atom_id res chain seq x y z
N ALA A 1 -4.45 -9.16 2.68
CA ALA A 1 -4.71 -7.83 3.29
C ALA A 1 -4.79 -6.74 2.22
N GLN A 2 -3.80 -6.57 1.35
CA GLN A 2 -3.70 -5.44 0.41
C GLN A 2 -4.94 -5.33 -0.53
N HIS A 3 -5.43 -6.43 -1.07
CA HIS A 3 -6.65 -6.46 -1.91
C HIS A 3 -7.88 -5.92 -1.19
N ILE A 4 -8.05 -6.28 0.08
CA ILE A 4 -9.17 -5.82 0.90
C ILE A 4 -9.06 -4.32 1.10
N MET A 5 -7.86 -3.83 1.44
CA MET A 5 -7.65 -2.40 1.71
C MET A 5 -7.93 -1.52 0.49
N THR A 6 -7.49 -1.92 -0.72
CA THR A 6 -7.84 -1.19 -1.94
C THR A 6 -9.34 -1.24 -2.24
N ALA A 7 -10.02 -2.36 -1.92
CA ALA A 7 -11.47 -2.46 -2.07
C ALA A 7 -12.22 -1.56 -1.07
N LEU A 8 -11.77 -1.49 0.19
CA LEU A 8 -12.35 -0.60 1.19
C LEU A 8 -12.21 0.87 0.77
N GLU A 9 -11.06 1.26 0.28
CA GLU A 9 -10.80 2.63 -0.17
C GLU A 9 -11.66 3.00 -1.40
N ARG A 10 -11.88 2.05 -2.34
CA ARG A 10 -12.79 2.26 -3.49
C ARG A 10 -14.26 2.41 -3.11
N ASN A 11 -14.66 1.94 -1.94
CA ASN A 11 -16.03 1.98 -1.42
C ASN A 11 -16.14 2.90 -0.19
N GLY A 12 -15.32 3.96 -0.14
CA GLY A 12 -15.30 4.90 0.98
C GLY A 12 -16.59 5.71 1.15
N ASP A 13 -17.49 5.70 0.18
CA ASP A 13 -18.84 6.26 0.26
C ASP A 13 -19.77 5.46 1.19
N VAL A 14 -19.52 4.16 1.36
CA VAL A 14 -20.32 3.26 2.22
C VAL A 14 -19.50 2.69 3.39
N VAL A 15 -18.19 2.57 3.26
CA VAL A 15 -17.30 2.02 4.29
C VAL A 15 -16.65 3.15 5.08
N LEU A 16 -17.29 3.53 6.19
CA LEU A 16 -16.80 4.62 7.03
C LEU A 16 -15.68 4.22 7.98
N LEU A 17 -15.61 2.95 8.37
CA LEU A 17 -14.63 2.44 9.31
C LEU A 17 -14.34 0.97 9.03
N SER A 18 -13.08 0.61 9.10
CA SER A 18 -12.62 -0.78 9.16
C SER A 18 -11.57 -0.94 10.25
N SER A 19 -11.58 -2.06 10.95
CA SER A 19 -10.56 -2.36 11.94
C SER A 19 -10.03 -3.78 11.76
N TYR A 20 -8.75 -3.94 12.06
CA TYR A 20 -8.11 -5.25 12.04
C TYR A 20 -8.22 -5.94 13.40
N ALA A 21 -8.54 -7.21 13.40
CA ALA A 21 -8.59 -8.04 14.60
C ALA A 21 -8.02 -9.44 14.31
N PRO A 22 -7.23 -10.01 15.25
CA PRO A 22 -6.75 -9.43 16.51
C PRO A 22 -5.59 -8.45 16.31
N LEU A 23 -5.54 -7.40 17.15
CA LEU A 23 -4.53 -6.35 17.04
C LEU A 23 -3.21 -6.74 17.68
N LEU A 24 -3.25 -7.27 18.90
CA LEU A 24 -2.08 -7.54 19.73
C LEU A 24 -2.06 -8.99 20.20
N ALA A 25 -0.87 -9.60 20.17
CA ALA A 25 -0.66 -10.95 20.70
C ALA A 25 0.67 -11.06 21.44
N LYS A 26 0.63 -11.62 22.65
CA LYS A 26 1.85 -11.99 23.38
C LYS A 26 2.44 -13.25 22.76
N GLN A 27 3.75 -13.23 22.48
CA GLN A 27 4.49 -14.37 21.94
C GLN A 27 4.29 -15.62 22.85
N GLY A 28 3.91 -16.74 22.21
CA GLY A 28 3.63 -17.99 22.92
C GLY A 28 2.26 -18.07 23.61
N HIS A 29 1.46 -17.00 23.61
CA HIS A 29 0.15 -16.92 24.27
C HIS A 29 -0.96 -16.42 23.35
N THR A 30 -0.91 -16.76 22.05
CA THR A 30 -1.93 -16.38 21.09
C THR A 30 -2.80 -17.58 20.73
N GLN A 31 -4.11 -17.34 20.59
CA GLN A 31 -5.08 -18.33 20.11
C GLN A 31 -5.34 -18.21 18.61
N TRP A 32 -4.96 -17.07 18.02
CA TRP A 32 -5.21 -16.76 16.61
C TRP A 32 -3.92 -16.39 15.88
N ARG A 33 -3.90 -16.61 14.58
CA ARG A 33 -2.85 -16.16 13.67
C ARG A 33 -3.46 -15.86 12.30
N PRO A 34 -3.04 -14.79 11.62
CA PRO A 34 -2.03 -13.80 12.05
C PRO A 34 -2.63 -12.68 12.91
N ASP A 35 -1.91 -12.24 13.92
CA ASP A 35 -2.14 -11.00 14.63
C ASP A 35 -1.36 -9.86 13.96
N MET A 36 -1.74 -8.59 14.21
CA MET A 36 -1.07 -7.45 13.59
C MET A 36 0.28 -7.15 14.22
N ILE A 37 0.34 -7.16 15.56
CA ILE A 37 1.53 -6.83 16.35
C ILE A 37 1.74 -7.93 17.38
N TYR A 38 2.92 -8.52 17.35
CA TYR A 38 3.35 -9.46 18.40
C TYR A 38 4.30 -8.77 19.38
N PHE A 39 4.32 -9.20 20.62
CA PHE A 39 5.24 -8.70 21.62
C PHE A 39 5.68 -9.79 22.58
N ASP A 40 6.85 -9.62 23.15
CA ASP A 40 7.33 -10.35 24.34
C ASP A 40 7.53 -9.35 25.50
N ASN A 41 8.28 -9.70 26.52
CA ASN A 41 8.48 -8.83 27.68
C ASN A 41 9.36 -7.59 27.35
N THR A 42 10.10 -7.60 26.26
CA THR A 42 11.12 -6.58 25.94
C THR A 42 11.08 -6.08 24.50
N ARG A 43 10.41 -6.80 23.59
CA ARG A 43 10.44 -6.51 22.15
C ARG A 43 9.04 -6.48 21.56
N ILE A 44 8.93 -5.76 20.45
CA ILE A 44 7.73 -5.69 19.60
C ILE A 44 8.11 -6.22 18.23
N LEU A 45 7.22 -7.00 17.62
CA LEU A 45 7.33 -7.48 16.26
C LEU A 45 6.15 -7.00 15.43
N LEU A 46 6.42 -6.24 14.41
CA LEU A 46 5.43 -5.73 13.47
C LEU A 46 5.26 -6.73 12.31
N SER A 47 4.04 -7.18 12.07
CA SER A 47 3.76 -8.08 10.93
C SER A 47 3.79 -7.29 9.61
N ALA A 48 3.93 -7.99 8.48
CA ALA A 48 3.76 -7.37 7.16
C ALA A 48 2.41 -6.68 7.02
N ASN A 49 1.37 -7.22 7.65
CA ASN A 49 0.04 -6.62 7.64
C ASN A 49 -0.03 -5.30 8.43
N TYR A 50 0.72 -5.17 9.51
CA TYR A 50 0.88 -3.88 10.20
C TYR A 50 1.38 -2.79 9.25
N HIS A 51 2.43 -3.07 8.49
CA HIS A 51 2.99 -2.10 7.54
C HIS A 51 1.97 -1.72 6.45
N VAL A 52 1.20 -2.67 5.94
CA VAL A 52 0.12 -2.38 4.98
C VAL A 52 -0.93 -1.46 5.59
N GLN A 53 -1.45 -1.78 6.77
CA GLN A 53 -2.46 -0.97 7.45
C GLN A 53 -1.94 0.45 7.74
N LYS A 54 -0.69 0.55 8.21
CA LYS A 54 -0.02 1.82 8.45
C LYS A 54 0.07 2.66 7.17
N LEU A 55 0.50 2.06 6.05
CA LEU A 55 0.62 2.76 4.77
C LEU A 55 -0.74 3.27 4.27
N PHE A 56 -1.82 2.51 4.42
CA PHE A 56 -3.16 2.99 4.06
C PHE A 56 -3.63 4.12 4.98
N GLY A 57 -3.34 4.06 6.28
CA GLY A 57 -3.69 5.11 7.23
C GLY A 57 -2.91 6.41 7.03
N GLU A 58 -1.59 6.32 6.80
CA GLU A 58 -0.72 7.49 6.60
C GLU A 58 -0.87 8.11 5.19
N HIS A 59 -1.35 7.33 4.23
CA HIS A 59 -1.55 7.74 2.85
C HIS A 59 -3.03 7.62 2.45
N SER A 60 -3.92 8.12 3.29
CA SER A 60 -5.34 8.25 2.98
C SER A 60 -5.64 9.54 2.21
N GLY A 61 -6.80 9.59 1.57
CA GLY A 61 -7.33 10.77 0.90
C GLY A 61 -8.83 10.87 1.09
N ASP A 62 -9.38 12.03 0.79
CA ASP A 62 -10.81 12.36 0.94
C ASP A 62 -11.55 12.46 -0.40
N VAL A 63 -10.82 12.42 -1.52
CA VAL A 63 -11.39 12.35 -2.87
C VAL A 63 -10.89 11.09 -3.56
N TYR A 64 -11.83 10.28 -4.05
CA TYR A 64 -11.51 9.07 -4.80
C TYR A 64 -11.48 9.32 -6.30
N TYR A 65 -10.46 8.84 -6.99
CA TYR A 65 -10.37 8.79 -8.44
C TYR A 65 -10.61 7.37 -8.94
N GLN A 66 -11.51 7.22 -9.90
CA GLN A 66 -11.75 5.92 -10.51
C GLN A 66 -10.50 5.47 -11.29
N VAL A 67 -9.99 4.30 -10.95
CA VAL A 67 -8.90 3.65 -11.66
C VAL A 67 -9.47 2.62 -12.62
N THR A 68 -9.09 2.69 -13.89
CA THR A 68 -9.36 1.65 -14.87
C THR A 68 -8.05 0.91 -15.16
N ALA A 69 -8.11 -0.42 -15.23
CA ALA A 69 -6.95 -1.25 -15.57
C ALA A 69 -7.29 -2.13 -16.75
N ASP A 70 -6.55 -1.98 -17.84
CA ASP A 70 -6.68 -2.82 -19.03
C ASP A 70 -5.75 -4.03 -18.91
N GLY A 71 -6.30 -5.23 -19.08
CA GLY A 71 -5.58 -6.49 -19.24
C GLY A 71 -5.26 -7.25 -17.95
N ALA A 72 -4.43 -6.76 -17.07
CA ALA A 72 -4.06 -7.47 -15.85
C ALA A 72 -5.07 -7.20 -14.72
N ASN A 73 -5.43 -8.25 -13.96
CA ASN A 73 -6.21 -8.06 -12.72
C ASN A 73 -5.31 -7.50 -11.62
N LEU A 74 -5.05 -6.21 -11.66
CA LEU A 74 -4.27 -5.46 -10.68
C LEU A 74 -5.23 -4.65 -9.79
N PRO A 75 -5.56 -5.13 -8.59
CA PRO A 75 -6.31 -4.33 -7.64
C PRO A 75 -5.59 -3.02 -7.35
N ALA A 76 -6.28 -1.91 -7.60
CA ALA A 76 -5.74 -0.58 -7.41
C ALA A 76 -6.77 0.36 -6.79
N SER A 77 -6.31 1.40 -6.14
CA SER A 77 -7.09 2.54 -5.69
C SER A 77 -6.28 3.82 -5.83
N CYS A 78 -6.96 4.91 -6.13
CA CYS A 78 -6.34 6.23 -6.27
C CYS A 78 -7.16 7.25 -5.49
N VAL A 79 -6.48 8.01 -4.63
CA VAL A 79 -7.12 9.06 -3.82
C VAL A 79 -6.32 10.34 -3.88
N LYS A 80 -7.00 11.46 -3.64
CA LYS A 80 -6.38 12.76 -3.41
C LYS A 80 -6.56 13.14 -1.94
N ASP A 81 -5.50 13.60 -1.33
CA ASP A 81 -5.51 14.29 -0.04
C ASP A 81 -5.72 15.79 -0.30
N SER A 82 -6.93 16.29 -0.09
CA SER A 82 -7.27 17.71 -0.34
C SER A 82 -6.47 18.68 0.52
N LYS A 83 -5.91 18.23 1.65
CA LYS A 83 -5.10 19.09 2.54
C LYS A 83 -3.71 19.37 1.97
N THR A 84 -3.11 18.38 1.34
CA THR A 84 -1.77 18.50 0.73
C THR A 84 -1.83 18.74 -0.78
N GLY A 85 -2.93 18.34 -1.42
CA GLY A 85 -3.09 18.27 -2.85
C GLY A 85 -2.49 17.00 -3.48
N ASP A 86 -1.84 16.16 -2.70
CA ASP A 86 -1.14 14.98 -3.20
C ASP A 86 -2.11 13.92 -3.73
N ILE A 87 -1.72 13.28 -4.83
CA ILE A 87 -2.40 12.14 -5.40
C ILE A 87 -1.67 10.87 -5.01
N ILE A 88 -2.41 9.88 -4.54
CA ILE A 88 -1.87 8.65 -3.95
C ILE A 88 -2.47 7.46 -4.68
N LEU A 89 -1.64 6.78 -5.47
CA LEU A 89 -1.99 5.58 -6.21
C LEU A 89 -1.45 4.35 -5.47
N LYS A 90 -2.31 3.38 -5.23
CA LYS A 90 -1.98 2.10 -4.59
C LYS A 90 -2.30 0.96 -5.53
N MET A 91 -1.37 0.04 -5.71
CA MET A 91 -1.48 -1.09 -6.63
C MET A 91 -1.01 -2.38 -5.96
N VAL A 92 -1.66 -3.49 -6.31
CA VAL A 92 -1.32 -4.82 -5.77
C VAL A 92 -1.04 -5.77 -6.92
N ASN A 93 0.15 -6.36 -6.93
CA ASN A 93 0.46 -7.49 -7.79
C ASN A 93 0.42 -8.78 -6.95
N ALA A 94 -0.62 -9.58 -7.12
CA ALA A 94 -0.77 -10.85 -6.41
C ALA A 94 -0.18 -12.04 -7.18
N SER A 95 0.34 -11.83 -8.38
CA SER A 95 0.91 -12.90 -9.20
C SER A 95 2.32 -13.27 -8.74
N ALA A 96 2.76 -14.47 -9.11
CA ALA A 96 4.13 -14.94 -8.86
C ALA A 96 5.16 -14.38 -9.86
N ALA A 97 4.76 -13.47 -10.74
CA ALA A 97 5.64 -12.82 -11.69
C ALA A 97 5.57 -11.29 -11.53
N ALA A 98 6.67 -10.61 -11.82
CA ALA A 98 6.64 -9.16 -11.93
C ALA A 98 5.75 -8.72 -13.10
N VAL A 99 5.06 -7.60 -12.94
CA VAL A 99 4.18 -7.00 -13.95
C VAL A 99 4.59 -5.56 -14.16
N THR A 100 4.72 -5.14 -15.41
CA THR A 100 4.91 -3.73 -15.74
C THR A 100 3.55 -3.05 -15.92
N ALA A 101 3.20 -2.15 -15.00
CA ALA A 101 2.03 -1.30 -15.13
C ALA A 101 2.39 -0.04 -15.92
N LYS A 102 1.61 0.24 -16.96
CA LYS A 102 1.66 1.52 -17.69
C LYS A 102 0.61 2.44 -17.08
N LEU A 103 1.06 3.55 -16.50
CA LEU A 103 0.17 4.50 -15.84
C LEU A 103 -0.04 5.68 -16.77
N ASP A 104 -1.28 5.90 -17.16
CA ASP A 104 -1.72 7.11 -17.84
C ASP A 104 -2.26 8.09 -16.79
N LEU A 105 -1.56 9.17 -16.62
CA LEU A 105 -1.89 10.25 -15.68
C LEU A 105 -2.45 11.48 -16.41
N ALA A 106 -2.84 11.33 -17.67
CA ALA A 106 -3.44 12.44 -18.45
C ALA A 106 -4.75 12.91 -17.80
N GLY A 107 -4.94 14.20 -17.75
CA GLY A 107 -6.12 14.83 -17.16
C GLY A 107 -6.11 14.93 -15.63
N MET A 108 -5.05 14.48 -14.98
CA MET A 108 -4.86 14.78 -13.54
C MET A 108 -4.40 16.24 -13.38
N ASP A 109 -4.61 16.79 -12.17
CA ASP A 109 -4.09 18.10 -11.79
C ASP A 109 -2.58 18.18 -12.10
N ALA A 110 -2.05 19.38 -12.30
CA ALA A 110 -0.65 19.60 -12.65
C ALA A 110 0.28 18.88 -11.66
N LEU A 111 0.76 17.71 -12.05
CA LEU A 111 1.68 16.91 -11.26
C LEU A 111 3.09 17.50 -11.31
N GLN A 112 3.76 17.50 -10.16
CA GLN A 112 5.22 17.71 -10.13
C GLN A 112 5.94 16.48 -10.67
N THR A 113 7.14 16.66 -11.18
CA THR A 113 7.94 15.56 -11.72
C THR A 113 8.45 14.59 -10.64
N ASP A 114 8.57 15.06 -9.40
CA ASP A 114 9.08 14.25 -8.29
C ASP A 114 7.95 13.53 -7.56
N ALA A 115 8.11 12.24 -7.37
CA ALA A 115 7.19 11.40 -6.62
C ALA A 115 7.94 10.41 -5.73
N THR A 116 7.26 9.87 -4.75
CA THR A 116 7.80 8.80 -3.90
C THR A 116 7.10 7.49 -4.24
N LEU A 117 7.89 6.45 -4.49
CA LEU A 117 7.42 5.08 -4.63
C LEU A 117 7.78 4.29 -3.38
N THR A 118 6.78 3.69 -2.75
CA THR A 118 6.94 2.74 -1.64
C THR A 118 6.54 1.36 -2.12
N VAL A 119 7.41 0.39 -1.95
CA VAL A 119 7.17 -1.00 -2.34
C VAL A 119 7.33 -1.92 -1.14
N MET A 120 6.41 -2.85 -0.99
CA MET A 120 6.53 -4.02 -0.12
C MET A 120 6.33 -5.26 -0.96
N ASN A 121 7.25 -6.20 -0.87
CA ASN A 121 7.11 -7.50 -1.53
C ASN A 121 7.71 -8.60 -0.66
N GLY A 122 7.35 -9.83 -0.96
CA GLY A 122 7.89 -11.02 -0.29
C GLY A 122 7.19 -12.27 -0.78
N GLU A 123 7.85 -13.40 -0.63
CA GLU A 123 7.26 -14.69 -0.94
C GLU A 123 5.98 -14.93 -0.10
N PRO A 124 5.01 -15.70 -0.61
CA PRO A 124 3.72 -15.93 0.07
C PRO A 124 3.84 -16.43 1.51
N ASP A 125 4.87 -17.22 1.81
CA ASP A 125 5.14 -17.78 3.12
C ASP A 125 6.09 -16.93 3.98
N ALA A 126 6.66 -15.87 3.40
CA ALA A 126 7.56 -14.97 4.12
C ALA A 126 6.82 -14.21 5.21
N ARG A 127 7.44 -14.11 6.35
CA ARG A 127 6.90 -13.39 7.52
C ARG A 127 8.01 -12.78 8.36
N ASN A 128 7.68 -11.70 9.01
CA ASN A 128 8.55 -11.12 10.02
C ASN A 128 8.57 -12.03 11.27
N SER A 129 9.72 -12.17 11.89
CA SER A 129 9.92 -12.91 13.14
C SER A 129 10.78 -12.09 14.11
N PHE A 130 10.84 -12.50 15.38
CA PHE A 130 11.70 -11.83 16.37
C PHE A 130 13.20 -11.96 16.04
N GLU A 131 13.58 -12.98 15.28
CA GLU A 131 14.94 -13.22 14.78
C GLU A 131 15.22 -12.42 13.50
N SER A 132 14.18 -12.16 12.69
CA SER A 132 14.25 -11.43 11.43
C SER A 132 13.06 -10.49 11.31
N PRO A 133 13.06 -9.38 12.06
CA PRO A 133 11.88 -8.51 12.19
C PRO A 133 11.55 -7.69 10.95
N ALA A 134 12.50 -7.54 10.03
CA ALA A 134 12.40 -6.72 8.81
C ALA A 134 12.47 -7.56 7.53
N THR A 135 12.00 -8.82 7.55
CA THR A 135 11.94 -9.66 6.35
C THR A 135 11.04 -9.04 5.28
N ILE A 136 9.92 -8.45 5.71
CA ILE A 136 8.98 -7.72 4.85
C ILE A 136 8.73 -6.36 5.49
N GLU A 137 9.24 -5.31 4.86
CA GLU A 137 9.05 -3.92 5.28
C GLU A 137 8.91 -2.99 4.07
N PRO A 138 8.35 -1.78 4.24
CA PRO A 138 8.27 -0.80 3.16
C PRO A 138 9.66 -0.30 2.75
N LEU A 139 9.94 -0.37 1.47
CA LEU A 139 11.12 0.23 0.85
C LEU A 139 10.70 1.49 0.10
N HIS A 140 11.33 2.62 0.40
CA HIS A 140 11.00 3.92 -0.17
C HIS A 140 12.06 4.37 -1.15
N LYS A 141 11.65 4.91 -2.29
CA LYS A 141 12.55 5.52 -3.27
C LYS A 141 11.89 6.72 -3.94
N ASN A 142 12.69 7.73 -4.28
CA ASN A 142 12.24 8.81 -5.13
C ASN A 142 12.24 8.36 -6.58
N ILE A 143 11.21 8.75 -7.32
CA ILE A 143 11.07 8.50 -8.74
C ILE A 143 10.71 9.78 -9.46
N VAL A 144 11.03 9.84 -10.74
CA VAL A 144 10.60 10.92 -11.64
C VAL A 144 9.39 10.42 -12.42
N ILE A 145 8.34 11.21 -12.45
CA ILE A 145 7.10 10.90 -13.16
C ILE A 145 6.87 11.85 -14.33
N SER A 146 6.11 11.38 -15.31
CA SER A 146 5.60 12.13 -16.44
C SER A 146 4.13 11.75 -16.65
N SER A 147 3.47 12.31 -17.66
CA SER A 147 2.08 11.98 -17.98
C SER A 147 1.86 10.48 -18.27
N ASN A 148 2.90 9.78 -18.75
CA ASN A 148 2.91 8.34 -18.98
C ASN A 148 4.15 7.77 -18.35
N ILE A 149 3.99 6.87 -17.38
CA ILE A 149 5.09 6.17 -16.71
C ILE A 149 4.90 4.67 -16.75
N GLU A 150 6.00 3.95 -16.84
CA GLU A 150 6.04 2.52 -16.61
C GLU A 150 6.54 2.25 -15.19
N CYS A 151 5.77 1.46 -14.45
CA CYS A 151 6.10 1.04 -13.09
C CYS A 151 6.17 -0.47 -13.02
N GLU A 152 7.34 -0.99 -12.66
CA GLU A 152 7.48 -2.41 -12.38
C GLU A 152 6.91 -2.72 -11.00
N LEU A 153 5.97 -3.63 -10.97
CA LEU A 153 5.35 -4.17 -9.76
C LEU A 153 5.94 -5.56 -9.52
N PRO A 154 6.81 -5.75 -8.54
CA PRO A 154 7.39 -7.06 -8.25
C PRO A 154 6.33 -8.13 -7.99
N ALA A 155 6.70 -9.40 -8.10
CA ALA A 155 5.83 -10.50 -7.69
C ALA A 155 5.39 -10.32 -6.22
N HIS A 156 4.15 -10.69 -5.90
CA HIS A 156 3.58 -10.65 -4.55
C HIS A 156 3.81 -9.31 -3.84
N SER A 157 3.58 -8.18 -4.54
CA SER A 157 3.89 -6.85 -4.04
C SER A 157 2.67 -5.97 -3.79
N PHE A 158 2.88 -5.00 -2.91
CA PHE A 158 2.09 -3.79 -2.75
C PHE A 158 2.98 -2.59 -3.11
N SER A 159 2.49 -1.74 -4.00
CA SER A 159 3.19 -0.53 -4.46
C SER A 159 2.31 0.69 -4.24
N LEU A 160 2.88 1.74 -3.66
CA LEU A 160 2.22 3.01 -3.40
C LEU A 160 3.06 4.13 -4.03
N ILE A 161 2.43 4.93 -4.90
CA ILE A 161 3.04 6.12 -5.48
C ILE A 161 2.34 7.34 -4.92
N ARG A 162 3.10 8.21 -4.25
CA ARG A 162 2.62 9.53 -3.80
C ARG A 162 3.18 10.60 -4.71
N MET A 163 2.29 11.30 -5.39
CA MET A 163 2.57 12.31 -6.40
C MET A 163 2.15 13.67 -5.87
N LYS A 164 3.03 14.65 -5.92
CA LYS A 164 2.71 16.03 -5.54
C LYS A 164 2.03 16.76 -6.67
N THR A 165 1.03 17.56 -6.36
CA THR A 165 0.47 18.52 -7.32
C THR A 165 1.10 19.90 -7.14
N ALA A 166 1.17 20.70 -8.21
CA ALA A 166 1.49 22.11 -8.08
C ALA A 166 0.39 22.78 -7.24
N ARG A 167 0.78 23.46 -6.17
CA ARG A 167 -0.18 24.26 -5.39
C ARG A 167 -0.63 25.42 -6.24
N HIS A 168 -1.94 25.58 -6.38
CA HIS A 168 -2.55 26.78 -6.94
C HIS A 168 -2.64 27.85 -5.86
#